data_10d2b5ddc7c2d50e34210cb6ef5664d1
#
_entry.id   10d2b5ddc7c2d50e34210cb6ef5664d1
#
_cell.length_a   1.000
_cell.length_b   1.000
_cell.length_c   1.000
_cell.angle_alpha   90.00
_cell.angle_beta   90.00
_cell.angle_gamma   90.00
#
_symmetry.space_group_name_H-M   'P 1'
#
loop_
_entity.id
_entity.type
_entity.pdbx_description
1 polymer ?
#
loop_
_entity_poly.entity_id
_entity_poly.type
_entity_poly.pdbx_seq_one_letter_code
_entity_poly.pdbx_strand_id
1 'polypeptide(L)'
;MDIAGRCEPRFSDVQAALESNLERGADVGASVSVTYQDETVVDLYGGHLDEARSQPWQTDTIVNVYSTTKTMSFLCMLMLADRGELDFDANVATYWPEFAANGKADVKVWHLMNHAAGLSGLDEQVGIETYTDWQKMTTLLAAQAPWWEPGTGVAYHAVTQGFLLGEVLRRITGQTMGEFFAQEIAAKLDADFYIGVPDDALPRVAHLIPPTDSRLGANVFANGEPSIAARSYASPRVAAEDSWTLAWKKAEIPAANGHGNARAVAKIHAVLANYGESNGVRLLSEETARSVMVPRISGFDKTLGMQVSYGLGFGLIPAENNRRRLCFWGGWGGSSAIIDQDHRISISYVMNKMHGGLTGDERGYAISKAAFASVVS
;
A
#
# COMPACT_ATOMS: atom_id res chain seq x y z
N MET A 1 -26.44 -11.54 5.64
CA MET A 1 -25.15 -11.89 6.27
C MET A 1 -24.94 -10.96 7.44
N ASP A 2 -24.45 -11.48 8.56
CA ASP A 2 -24.31 -10.65 9.75
C ASP A 2 -23.03 -9.81 9.64
N ILE A 3 -23.21 -8.49 9.65
CA ILE A 3 -22.12 -7.53 9.85
C ILE A 3 -22.04 -7.26 11.35
N ALA A 4 -20.83 -7.28 11.86
CA ALA A 4 -20.51 -6.96 13.24
C ALA A 4 -19.63 -5.69 13.32
N GLY A 5 -19.53 -5.15 14.53
CA GLY A 5 -18.73 -3.97 14.78
C GLY A 5 -19.54 -2.73 15.16
N ARG A 6 -18.99 -1.54 14.92
CA ARG A 6 -19.58 -0.26 15.29
C ARG A 6 -19.73 0.63 14.04
N CYS A 7 -20.89 1.29 13.93
CA CYS A 7 -21.12 2.34 12.93
C CYS A 7 -21.94 3.45 13.58
N GLU A 8 -21.45 4.67 13.52
CA GLU A 8 -22.25 5.82 13.94
C GLU A 8 -23.43 6.05 12.99
N PRO A 9 -24.62 6.43 13.51
CA PRO A 9 -25.84 6.53 12.70
C PRO A 9 -25.69 7.38 11.44
N ARG A 10 -24.90 8.44 11.48
CA ARG A 10 -24.68 9.32 10.32
C ARG A 10 -23.84 8.67 9.21
N PHE A 11 -23.11 7.57 9.50
CA PHE A 11 -22.34 6.78 8.55
C PHE A 11 -23.06 5.49 8.13
N SER A 12 -24.35 5.35 8.39
CA SER A 12 -25.15 4.15 8.06
C SER A 12 -25.06 3.72 6.58
N ASP A 13 -24.85 4.64 5.66
CA ASP A 13 -24.67 4.35 4.23
C ASP A 13 -23.37 3.58 3.97
N VAL A 14 -22.34 3.71 4.83
CA VAL A 14 -21.10 2.91 4.75
C VAL A 14 -21.42 1.46 5.11
N GLN A 15 -22.21 1.25 6.15
CA GLN A 15 -22.68 -0.10 6.52
C GLN A 15 -23.52 -0.71 5.39
N ALA A 16 -24.48 0.02 4.85
CA ALA A 16 -25.30 -0.43 3.73
C ALA A 16 -24.47 -0.81 2.49
N ALA A 17 -23.39 -0.08 2.20
CA ALA A 17 -22.48 -0.40 1.11
C ALA A 17 -21.71 -1.72 1.34
N LEU A 18 -21.23 -1.97 2.56
CA LEU A 18 -20.58 -3.24 2.91
C LEU A 18 -21.58 -4.40 2.88
N GLU A 19 -22.79 -4.23 3.42
CA GLU A 19 -23.89 -5.21 3.35
C GLU A 19 -24.17 -5.60 1.89
N SER A 20 -24.37 -4.62 1.03
CA SER A 20 -24.59 -4.86 -0.41
C SER A 20 -23.47 -5.65 -1.08
N ASN A 21 -22.20 -5.35 -0.75
CA ASN A 21 -21.05 -6.08 -1.29
C ASN A 21 -21.06 -7.56 -0.89
N LEU A 22 -21.37 -7.85 0.38
CA LEU A 22 -21.44 -9.22 0.90
C LEU A 22 -22.67 -9.98 0.37
N GLU A 23 -23.84 -9.35 0.31
CA GLU A 23 -25.10 -9.97 -0.15
C GLU A 23 -25.05 -10.37 -1.61
N ARG A 24 -24.51 -9.52 -2.48
CA ARG A 24 -24.36 -9.83 -3.92
C ARG A 24 -23.16 -10.75 -4.20
N GLY A 25 -22.40 -11.15 -3.17
CA GLY A 25 -21.23 -12.02 -3.30
C GLY A 25 -20.04 -11.35 -4.00
N ALA A 26 -20.01 -10.02 -4.07
CA ALA A 26 -18.84 -9.28 -4.51
C ALA A 26 -17.69 -9.44 -3.52
N ASP A 27 -18.02 -9.49 -2.22
CA ASP A 27 -17.11 -9.91 -1.14
C ASP A 27 -17.51 -11.28 -0.60
N VAL A 28 -16.51 -12.04 -0.12
CA VAL A 28 -16.70 -13.24 0.71
C VAL A 28 -16.49 -12.88 2.17
N GLY A 29 -15.44 -12.16 2.47
CA GLY A 29 -15.18 -11.54 3.75
C GLY A 29 -14.51 -10.18 3.55
N ALA A 30 -14.89 -9.21 4.39
CA ALA A 30 -14.34 -7.86 4.31
C ALA A 30 -14.45 -7.11 5.65
N SER A 31 -13.65 -6.06 5.76
CA SER A 31 -13.76 -5.07 6.83
C SER A 31 -13.65 -3.65 6.27
N VAL A 32 -14.29 -2.71 6.96
CA VAL A 32 -14.29 -1.27 6.65
C VAL A 32 -14.05 -0.50 7.94
N SER A 33 -13.19 0.49 7.87
CA SER A 33 -13.01 1.44 8.99
C SER A 33 -12.88 2.87 8.48
N VAL A 34 -13.49 3.77 9.23
CA VAL A 34 -13.43 5.21 8.99
C VAL A 34 -13.04 5.89 10.29
N THR A 35 -11.99 6.71 10.24
CA THR A 35 -11.70 7.69 11.29
C THR A 35 -12.09 9.08 10.80
N TYR A 36 -12.71 9.87 11.65
CA TYR A 36 -13.11 11.23 11.37
C TYR A 36 -12.79 12.13 12.56
N GLN A 37 -12.00 13.19 12.33
CA GLN A 37 -11.56 14.11 13.39
C GLN A 37 -10.93 13.38 14.58
N ASP A 38 -10.11 12.38 14.29
CA ASP A 38 -9.39 11.52 15.21
C ASP A 38 -10.24 10.45 15.97
N GLU A 39 -11.53 10.38 15.69
CA GLU A 39 -12.42 9.35 16.27
C GLU A 39 -12.71 8.24 15.26
N THR A 40 -12.72 6.97 15.71
CA THR A 40 -13.19 5.87 14.88
C THR A 40 -14.72 5.89 14.85
N VAL A 41 -15.30 6.29 13.72
CA VAL A 41 -16.76 6.42 13.54
C VAL A 41 -17.37 5.21 12.84
N VAL A 42 -16.57 4.43 12.11
CA VAL A 42 -16.95 3.14 11.52
C VAL A 42 -15.85 2.13 11.75
N ASP A 43 -16.21 0.96 12.21
CA ASP A 43 -15.36 -0.22 12.36
C ASP A 43 -16.23 -1.47 12.18
N LEU A 44 -16.38 -1.89 10.94
CA LEU A 44 -17.30 -2.95 10.52
C LEU A 44 -16.54 -4.11 9.86
N TYR A 45 -17.01 -5.30 10.07
CA TYR A 45 -16.52 -6.51 9.42
C TYR A 45 -17.63 -7.55 9.24
N GLY A 46 -17.47 -8.44 8.27
CA GLY A 46 -18.43 -9.51 8.03
C GLY A 46 -18.00 -10.51 6.97
N GLY A 47 -18.77 -11.55 6.81
CA GLY A 47 -18.51 -12.62 5.86
C GLY A 47 -17.62 -13.72 6.42
N HIS A 48 -16.71 -14.28 5.59
CA HIS A 48 -15.96 -15.50 5.89
C HIS A 48 -14.48 -15.39 5.51
N LEU A 49 -13.65 -16.23 6.15
CA LEU A 49 -12.18 -16.22 5.96
C LEU A 49 -11.73 -16.83 4.62
N ASP A 50 -12.55 -17.64 3.98
CA ASP A 50 -12.22 -18.39 2.78
C ASP A 50 -13.40 -18.53 1.82
N GLU A 51 -13.13 -18.98 0.59
CA GLU A 51 -14.15 -19.20 -0.43
C GLU A 51 -15.17 -20.28 -0.04
N ALA A 52 -14.74 -21.32 0.70
CA ALA A 52 -15.60 -22.38 1.20
C ALA A 52 -16.53 -21.92 2.32
N ARG A 53 -16.33 -20.69 2.85
CA ARG A 53 -17.09 -20.13 3.97
C ARG A 53 -17.03 -21.00 5.21
N SER A 54 -15.87 -21.61 5.46
CA SER A 54 -15.67 -22.58 6.54
C SER A 54 -15.65 -21.94 7.93
N GLN A 55 -15.20 -20.67 8.01
CA GLN A 55 -15.09 -19.91 9.25
C GLN A 55 -15.56 -18.47 9.03
N PRO A 56 -16.27 -17.87 10.01
CA PRO A 56 -16.70 -16.48 9.92
C PRO A 56 -15.51 -15.53 10.09
N TRP A 57 -15.59 -14.37 9.43
CA TRP A 57 -14.68 -13.25 9.66
C TRP A 57 -14.85 -12.71 11.08
N GLN A 58 -13.76 -12.50 11.80
CA GLN A 58 -13.73 -12.02 13.17
C GLN A 58 -13.18 -10.59 13.26
N THR A 59 -13.33 -9.97 14.44
CA THR A 59 -12.83 -8.61 14.70
C THR A 59 -11.31 -8.47 14.53
N ASP A 60 -10.57 -9.56 14.74
CA ASP A 60 -9.12 -9.66 14.68
C ASP A 60 -8.62 -10.40 13.43
N THR A 61 -9.50 -10.70 12.48
CA THR A 61 -9.09 -11.26 11.19
C THR A 61 -8.22 -10.27 10.45
N ILE A 62 -7.09 -10.75 9.96
CA ILE A 62 -6.17 -10.02 9.10
C ILE A 62 -6.07 -10.69 7.74
N VAL A 63 -5.71 -9.93 6.71
CA VAL A 63 -5.54 -10.46 5.37
C VAL A 63 -4.42 -9.72 4.65
N ASN A 64 -3.81 -10.36 3.65
CA ASN A 64 -2.83 -9.69 2.81
C ASN A 64 -3.49 -8.55 2.01
N VAL A 65 -2.98 -7.33 2.16
CA VAL A 65 -3.54 -6.14 1.52
C VAL A 65 -2.78 -5.70 0.27
N TYR A 66 -1.87 -6.52 -0.22
CA TYR A 66 -0.99 -6.20 -1.35
C TYR A 66 -0.43 -4.78 -1.26
N SER A 67 -0.60 -3.98 -2.32
CA SER A 67 0.07 -2.69 -2.44
C SER A 67 -0.41 -1.60 -1.47
N THR A 68 -1.49 -1.82 -0.73
CA THR A 68 -1.80 -0.97 0.42
C THR A 68 -0.66 -1.01 1.46
N THR A 69 0.15 -2.08 1.49
CA THR A 69 1.39 -2.18 2.28
C THR A 69 2.36 -1.02 2.04
N LYS A 70 2.43 -0.49 0.81
CA LYS A 70 3.35 0.60 0.46
C LYS A 70 3.16 1.84 1.33
N THR A 71 1.93 2.11 1.75
CA THR A 71 1.63 3.28 2.59
C THR A 71 2.30 3.19 3.95
N MET A 72 2.52 1.97 4.47
CA MET A 72 3.27 1.73 5.70
C MET A 72 4.75 2.03 5.50
N SER A 73 5.31 1.57 4.37
CA SER A 73 6.70 1.87 3.99
C SER A 73 6.90 3.37 3.76
N PHE A 74 5.95 4.05 3.13
CA PHE A 74 6.02 5.51 2.96
C PHE A 74 6.05 6.23 4.29
N LEU A 75 5.22 5.81 5.24
CA LEU A 75 5.18 6.41 6.56
C LEU A 75 6.50 6.20 7.32
N CYS A 76 7.12 5.02 7.22
CA CYS A 76 8.46 4.77 7.77
C CYS A 76 9.51 5.74 7.20
N MET A 77 9.51 5.93 5.88
CA MET A 77 10.46 6.85 5.21
C MET A 77 10.19 8.31 5.58
N LEU A 78 8.92 8.71 5.70
CA LEU A 78 8.53 10.04 6.17
C LEU A 78 9.01 10.29 7.61
N MET A 79 8.94 9.28 8.49
CA MET A 79 9.45 9.39 9.86
C MET A 79 10.97 9.59 9.91
N LEU A 80 11.73 8.88 9.06
CA LEU A 80 13.17 9.09 8.97
C LEU A 80 13.51 10.51 8.46
N ALA A 81 12.75 11.00 7.50
CA ALA A 81 12.94 12.37 6.99
C ALA A 81 12.58 13.42 8.04
N ASP A 82 11.49 13.22 8.77
CA ASP A 82 11.04 14.10 9.86
C ASP A 82 12.06 14.20 11.01
N ARG A 83 12.79 13.11 11.25
CA ARG A 83 13.89 13.04 12.23
C ARG A 83 15.21 13.61 11.72
N GLY A 84 15.29 14.00 10.43
CA GLY A 84 16.52 14.46 9.81
C GLY A 84 17.54 13.34 9.48
N GLU A 85 17.11 12.09 9.55
CA GLU A 85 17.93 10.90 9.26
C GLU A 85 17.95 10.57 7.76
N LEU A 86 16.97 11.07 6.99
CA LEU A 86 16.81 10.88 5.56
C LEU A 86 16.52 12.23 4.86
N ASP A 87 17.19 12.47 3.73
CA ASP A 87 16.84 13.54 2.82
C ASP A 87 16.30 12.94 1.51
N PHE A 88 15.06 13.27 1.15
CA PHE A 88 14.44 12.79 -0.10
C PHE A 88 15.16 13.29 -1.35
N ASP A 89 15.85 14.42 -1.30
CA ASP A 89 16.60 14.99 -2.41
C ASP A 89 18.08 14.53 -2.43
N ALA A 90 18.54 13.76 -1.42
CA ALA A 90 19.84 13.12 -1.44
C ALA A 90 19.88 11.96 -2.45
N ASN A 91 21.10 11.64 -2.93
CA ASN A 91 21.31 10.46 -3.74
C ASN A 91 21.14 9.19 -2.90
N VAL A 92 20.49 8.17 -3.44
CA VAL A 92 20.35 6.85 -2.77
C VAL A 92 21.72 6.29 -2.37
N ALA A 93 22.74 6.51 -3.22
CA ALA A 93 24.11 6.10 -2.98
C ALA A 93 24.75 6.69 -1.70
N THR A 94 24.21 7.76 -1.15
CA THR A 94 24.63 8.32 0.15
C THR A 94 24.36 7.31 1.28
N TYR A 95 23.26 6.58 1.22
CA TYR A 95 22.84 5.61 2.20
C TYR A 95 23.21 4.17 1.80
N TRP A 96 23.20 3.91 0.49
CA TRP A 96 23.45 2.61 -0.11
C TRP A 96 24.49 2.74 -1.23
N PRO A 97 25.81 2.74 -0.91
CA PRO A 97 26.87 3.02 -1.88
C PRO A 97 26.89 2.09 -3.10
N GLU A 98 26.59 0.80 -2.93
CA GLU A 98 26.58 -0.19 -4.00
C GLU A 98 25.50 0.09 -5.05
N PHE A 99 24.47 0.85 -4.70
CA PHE A 99 23.40 1.25 -5.60
C PHE A 99 23.88 2.18 -6.72
N ALA A 100 25.00 2.90 -6.54
CA ALA A 100 25.55 3.83 -7.54
C ALA A 100 25.92 3.18 -8.89
N ALA A 101 26.04 1.84 -8.90
CA ALA A 101 26.44 1.10 -10.10
C ALA A 101 25.47 1.29 -11.27
N ASN A 102 26.03 1.12 -12.48
CA ASN A 102 25.29 1.03 -13.74
C ASN A 102 24.33 2.22 -13.99
N GLY A 103 24.86 3.45 -13.79
CA GLY A 103 24.13 4.69 -14.12
C GLY A 103 23.17 5.19 -13.04
N LYS A 104 23.27 4.69 -11.79
CA LYS A 104 22.36 5.06 -10.69
C LYS A 104 22.98 6.01 -9.65
N ALA A 105 24.18 6.56 -9.90
CA ALA A 105 24.86 7.43 -8.93
C ALA A 105 24.02 8.66 -8.50
N ASP A 106 23.24 9.22 -9.42
CA ASP A 106 22.43 10.41 -9.20
C ASP A 106 20.95 10.14 -8.91
N VAL A 107 20.58 8.87 -8.73
CA VAL A 107 19.21 8.52 -8.35
C VAL A 107 18.90 9.05 -6.96
N LYS A 108 17.87 9.88 -6.86
CA LYS A 108 17.40 10.49 -5.62
C LYS A 108 16.49 9.52 -4.84
N VAL A 109 16.43 9.69 -3.52
CA VAL A 109 15.50 8.90 -2.67
C VAL A 109 14.05 9.10 -3.10
N TRP A 110 13.63 10.33 -3.46
CA TRP A 110 12.28 10.56 -3.93
C TRP A 110 11.95 9.83 -5.25
N HIS A 111 12.95 9.48 -6.09
CA HIS A 111 12.69 8.63 -7.26
C HIS A 111 12.18 7.24 -6.85
N LEU A 112 12.70 6.71 -5.73
CA LEU A 112 12.23 5.43 -5.17
C LEU A 112 10.80 5.56 -4.63
N MET A 113 10.52 6.63 -3.88
CA MET A 113 9.20 6.91 -3.32
C MET A 113 8.12 7.00 -4.41
N ASN A 114 8.47 7.61 -5.55
CA ASN A 114 7.52 8.07 -6.56
C ASN A 114 7.56 7.25 -7.86
N HIS A 115 8.08 6.03 -7.83
CA HIS A 115 8.12 5.13 -8.99
C HIS A 115 8.88 5.70 -10.20
N ALA A 116 9.89 6.53 -9.95
CA ALA A 116 10.64 7.24 -10.98
C ALA A 116 12.10 6.76 -11.11
N ALA A 117 12.48 5.67 -10.44
CA ALA A 117 13.87 5.19 -10.39
C ALA A 117 14.32 4.37 -11.61
N GLY A 118 13.41 3.98 -12.50
CA GLY A 118 13.76 3.12 -13.63
C GLY A 118 13.90 1.63 -13.30
N LEU A 119 13.44 1.20 -12.13
CA LEU A 119 13.63 -0.15 -11.59
C LEU A 119 12.29 -0.82 -11.27
N SER A 120 11.30 -0.67 -12.14
CA SER A 120 9.93 -1.19 -11.91
C SER A 120 9.81 -2.72 -11.96
N GLY A 121 10.87 -3.41 -12.32
CA GLY A 121 11.01 -4.87 -12.33
C GLY A 121 12.47 -5.28 -12.45
N LEU A 122 12.73 -6.56 -12.66
CA LEU A 122 14.07 -7.12 -12.82
C LEU A 122 14.28 -7.66 -14.23
N ASP A 123 15.52 -7.53 -14.75
CA ASP A 123 15.94 -8.19 -16.00
C ASP A 123 16.11 -9.68 -15.79
N GLU A 124 16.59 -10.10 -14.61
CA GLU A 124 16.66 -11.50 -14.21
C GLU A 124 15.27 -12.02 -13.87
N GLN A 125 14.90 -13.20 -14.39
CA GLN A 125 13.65 -13.86 -14.04
C GLN A 125 13.76 -14.48 -12.65
N VAL A 126 12.89 -14.04 -11.74
CA VAL A 126 12.90 -14.48 -10.34
C VAL A 126 11.53 -14.98 -9.90
N GLY A 127 11.52 -16.02 -9.07
CA GLY A 127 10.35 -16.60 -8.42
C GLY A 127 10.30 -16.30 -6.92
N ILE A 128 9.36 -16.96 -6.23
CA ILE A 128 9.09 -16.75 -4.81
C ILE A 128 10.32 -16.94 -3.93
N GLU A 129 11.15 -17.91 -4.22
CA GLU A 129 12.39 -18.20 -3.49
C GLU A 129 13.40 -17.06 -3.55
N THR A 130 13.32 -16.21 -4.57
CA THR A 130 14.21 -15.05 -4.72
C THR A 130 13.61 -13.82 -4.05
N TYR A 131 12.33 -13.49 -4.31
CA TYR A 131 11.76 -12.29 -3.72
C TYR A 131 11.35 -12.45 -2.24
N THR A 132 11.51 -13.64 -1.67
CA THR A 132 11.53 -13.85 -0.22
C THR A 132 12.94 -13.82 0.39
N ASP A 133 13.99 -13.73 -0.45
CA ASP A 133 15.38 -13.54 -0.05
C ASP A 133 15.77 -12.06 -0.20
N TRP A 134 15.81 -11.35 0.92
CA TRP A 134 16.13 -9.91 0.98
C TRP A 134 17.48 -9.58 0.31
N GLN A 135 18.52 -10.32 0.69
CA GLN A 135 19.88 -10.04 0.21
C GLN A 135 20.00 -10.24 -1.29
N LYS A 136 19.38 -11.29 -1.82
CA LYS A 136 19.39 -11.57 -3.26
C LYS A 136 18.66 -10.46 -4.04
N MET A 137 17.47 -10.05 -3.59
CA MET A 137 16.69 -8.98 -4.23
C MET A 137 17.43 -7.64 -4.23
N THR A 138 17.99 -7.25 -3.11
CA THR A 138 18.72 -5.97 -3.02
C THR A 138 20.02 -5.98 -3.81
N THR A 139 20.71 -7.12 -3.89
CA THR A 139 21.89 -7.29 -4.74
C THR A 139 21.55 -7.14 -6.22
N LEU A 140 20.47 -7.79 -6.68
CA LEU A 140 20.01 -7.66 -8.07
C LEU A 140 19.63 -6.20 -8.41
N LEU A 141 18.88 -5.53 -7.55
CA LEU A 141 18.48 -4.12 -7.75
C LEU A 141 19.67 -3.16 -7.74
N ALA A 142 20.67 -3.40 -6.89
CA ALA A 142 21.90 -2.62 -6.88
C ALA A 142 22.71 -2.80 -8.16
N ALA A 143 22.73 -4.01 -8.73
CA ALA A 143 23.48 -4.32 -9.93
C ALA A 143 22.77 -3.91 -11.23
N GLN A 144 21.44 -3.85 -11.26
CA GLN A 144 20.67 -3.60 -12.48
C GLN A 144 20.78 -2.13 -12.93
N ALA A 145 20.92 -1.89 -14.25
CA ALA A 145 20.78 -0.56 -14.84
C ALA A 145 19.30 -0.14 -14.87
N PRO A 146 18.99 1.16 -14.72
CA PRO A 146 17.59 1.62 -14.85
C PRO A 146 17.10 1.48 -16.29
N TRP A 147 15.82 1.14 -16.46
CA TRP A 147 15.18 0.95 -17.78
C TRP A 147 14.88 2.27 -18.52
N TRP A 148 14.90 3.38 -17.80
CA TRP A 148 14.81 4.75 -18.34
C TRP A 148 15.58 5.69 -17.40
N GLU A 149 15.87 6.88 -17.88
CA GLU A 149 16.57 7.90 -17.08
C GLU A 149 15.78 8.25 -15.82
N PRO A 150 16.31 8.02 -14.61
CA PRO A 150 15.63 8.28 -13.35
C PRO A 150 15.14 9.74 -13.23
N GLY A 151 13.92 9.90 -12.73
CA GLY A 151 13.29 11.21 -12.56
C GLY A 151 12.60 11.78 -13.81
N THR A 152 12.77 11.19 -15.00
CA THR A 152 12.18 11.70 -16.26
C THR A 152 10.80 11.14 -16.58
N GLY A 153 10.34 10.15 -15.83
CA GLY A 153 9.04 9.51 -16.02
C GLY A 153 8.71 8.53 -14.91
N VAL A 154 7.48 8.04 -14.93
CA VAL A 154 6.96 7.13 -13.91
C VAL A 154 6.54 5.80 -14.52
N ALA A 155 6.79 4.73 -13.78
CA ALA A 155 6.26 3.41 -14.04
C ALA A 155 6.17 2.66 -12.71
N TYR A 156 5.02 2.23 -12.34
CA TYR A 156 4.72 1.62 -11.06
C TYR A 156 5.66 0.45 -10.72
N HIS A 157 6.41 0.58 -9.63
CA HIS A 157 7.32 -0.43 -9.09
C HIS A 157 6.52 -1.37 -8.17
N ALA A 158 5.83 -2.33 -8.76
CA ALA A 158 4.82 -3.14 -8.05
C ALA A 158 5.37 -3.88 -6.82
N VAL A 159 6.55 -4.47 -6.94
CA VAL A 159 7.22 -5.24 -5.89
C VAL A 159 8.55 -4.60 -5.48
N THR A 160 9.33 -4.16 -6.46
CA THR A 160 10.71 -3.70 -6.26
C THR A 160 10.82 -2.49 -5.33
N GLN A 161 9.79 -1.63 -5.28
CA GLN A 161 9.80 -0.43 -4.41
C GLN A 161 10.05 -0.77 -2.94
N GLY A 162 9.45 -1.85 -2.43
CA GLY A 162 9.61 -2.24 -1.03
C GLY A 162 11.04 -2.58 -0.68
N PHE A 163 11.75 -3.28 -1.57
CA PHE A 163 13.16 -3.61 -1.38
C PHE A 163 14.06 -2.38 -1.49
N LEU A 164 13.74 -1.48 -2.44
CA LEU A 164 14.49 -0.23 -2.63
C LEU A 164 14.39 0.67 -1.39
N LEU A 165 13.18 0.93 -0.90
CA LEU A 165 12.96 1.76 0.29
C LEU A 165 13.45 1.06 1.55
N GLY A 166 13.17 -0.24 1.69
CA GLY A 166 13.54 -1.01 2.86
C GLY A 166 15.05 -1.15 3.01
N GLU A 167 15.83 -1.26 1.92
CA GLU A 167 17.28 -1.31 2.02
C GLU A 167 17.86 0.05 2.44
N VAL A 168 17.33 1.17 1.94
CA VAL A 168 17.71 2.51 2.42
C VAL A 168 17.43 2.64 3.92
N LEU A 169 16.22 2.27 4.37
CA LEU A 169 15.86 2.29 5.80
C LEU A 169 16.81 1.40 6.61
N ARG A 170 17.06 0.17 6.15
CA ARG A 170 17.93 -0.77 6.85
C ARG A 170 19.37 -0.24 7.00
N ARG A 171 19.88 0.46 5.98
CA ARG A 171 21.22 1.08 6.02
C ARG A 171 21.30 2.25 6.99
N ILE A 172 20.21 2.98 7.18
CA ILE A 172 20.14 4.11 8.12
C ILE A 172 19.98 3.60 9.55
N THR A 173 19.06 2.66 9.79
CA THR A 173 18.61 2.31 11.14
C THR A 173 19.22 1.02 11.68
N GLY A 174 19.72 0.14 10.83
CA GLY A 174 20.11 -1.23 11.18
C GLY A 174 18.92 -2.19 11.35
N GLN A 175 17.68 -1.72 11.21
CA GLN A 175 16.44 -2.50 11.34
C GLN A 175 15.88 -2.88 9.98
N THR A 176 15.11 -3.96 9.90
CA THR A 176 14.31 -4.24 8.72
C THR A 176 13.10 -3.30 8.66
N MET A 177 12.42 -3.24 7.50
CA MET A 177 11.21 -2.42 7.36
C MET A 177 10.10 -2.91 8.30
N GLY A 178 9.93 -4.24 8.45
CA GLY A 178 8.94 -4.83 9.33
C GLY A 178 9.23 -4.55 10.81
N GLU A 179 10.50 -4.66 11.24
CA GLU A 179 10.90 -4.33 12.61
C GLU A 179 10.67 -2.85 12.93
N PHE A 180 11.11 -1.96 12.04
CA PHE A 180 10.91 -0.51 12.24
C PHE A 180 9.43 -0.16 12.28
N PHE A 181 8.64 -0.65 11.33
CA PHE A 181 7.20 -0.44 11.29
C PHE A 181 6.50 -0.95 12.56
N ALA A 182 6.83 -2.16 12.99
CA ALA A 182 6.23 -2.77 14.18
C ALA A 182 6.49 -1.94 15.45
N GLN A 183 7.74 -1.47 15.64
CA GLN A 183 8.15 -0.75 16.85
C GLN A 183 7.73 0.73 16.84
N GLU A 184 7.90 1.38 15.69
CA GLU A 184 7.75 2.83 15.61
C GLU A 184 6.32 3.27 15.25
N ILE A 185 5.54 2.41 14.61
CA ILE A 185 4.19 2.74 14.14
C ILE A 185 3.14 1.82 14.76
N ALA A 186 3.19 0.51 14.48
CA ALA A 186 2.13 -0.41 14.85
C ALA A 186 1.93 -0.49 16.37
N ALA A 187 3.01 -0.66 17.13
CA ALA A 187 2.95 -0.73 18.60
C ALA A 187 2.47 0.59 19.22
N LYS A 188 2.93 1.74 18.71
CA LYS A 188 2.56 3.05 19.25
C LYS A 188 1.08 3.39 19.01
N LEU A 189 0.55 2.93 17.87
CA LEU A 189 -0.85 3.15 17.50
C LEU A 189 -1.75 1.99 17.92
N ASP A 190 -1.24 0.92 18.51
CA ASP A 190 -1.99 -0.31 18.77
C ASP A 190 -2.71 -0.76 17.49
N ALA A 191 -1.98 -0.91 16.40
CA ALA A 191 -2.49 -1.25 15.08
C ALA A 191 -2.12 -2.68 14.69
N ASP A 192 -3.12 -3.51 14.42
CA ASP A 192 -2.96 -4.92 14.06
C ASP A 192 -2.59 -5.06 12.56
N PHE A 193 -1.33 -4.75 12.25
CA PHE A 193 -0.78 -4.80 10.91
C PHE A 193 0.68 -5.28 10.94
N TYR A 194 1.05 -6.14 9.99
CA TYR A 194 2.36 -6.79 9.93
C TYR A 194 2.96 -6.74 8.53
N ILE A 195 4.27 -6.47 8.45
CA ILE A 195 5.13 -6.76 7.30
C ILE A 195 6.05 -7.89 7.76
N GLY A 196 5.74 -9.13 7.33
CA GLY A 196 6.25 -10.34 7.98
C GLY A 196 5.37 -10.74 9.17
N VAL A 197 4.45 -11.70 8.94
CA VAL A 197 3.46 -12.12 9.95
C VAL A 197 4.11 -12.95 11.05
N PRO A 198 3.98 -12.60 12.34
CA PRO A 198 4.47 -13.42 13.44
C PRO A 198 3.65 -14.71 13.62
N ASP A 199 4.23 -15.72 14.31
CA ASP A 199 3.62 -17.05 14.40
C ASP A 199 2.25 -17.06 15.08
N ASP A 200 2.07 -16.23 16.08
CA ASP A 200 0.82 -16.09 16.84
C ASP A 200 -0.30 -15.40 16.05
N ALA A 201 0.03 -14.62 15.03
CA ALA A 201 -0.95 -13.98 14.16
C ALA A 201 -1.35 -14.85 12.94
N LEU A 202 -0.55 -15.86 12.56
CA LEU A 202 -0.84 -16.73 11.41
C LEU A 202 -2.24 -17.37 11.42
N PRO A 203 -2.80 -17.85 12.57
CA PRO A 203 -4.13 -18.44 12.59
C PRO A 203 -5.26 -17.49 12.24
N ARG A 204 -5.04 -16.16 12.31
CA ARG A 204 -6.03 -15.13 12.01
C ARG A 204 -6.02 -14.66 10.56
N VAL A 205 -5.10 -15.19 9.75
CA VAL A 205 -4.93 -14.76 8.35
C VAL A 205 -6.01 -15.38 7.48
N ALA A 206 -6.88 -14.54 6.92
CA ALA A 206 -7.85 -14.95 5.92
C ALA A 206 -7.17 -15.33 4.59
N HIS A 207 -7.73 -16.30 3.88
CA HIS A 207 -7.27 -16.71 2.57
C HIS A 207 -7.75 -15.73 1.50
N LEU A 208 -6.83 -15.18 0.71
CA LEU A 208 -7.19 -14.47 -0.50
C LEU A 208 -7.79 -15.42 -1.52
N ILE A 209 -8.85 -14.98 -2.17
CA ILE A 209 -9.52 -15.67 -3.25
C ILE A 209 -9.08 -14.99 -4.55
N PRO A 210 -8.30 -15.67 -5.40
CA PRO A 210 -7.74 -15.08 -6.61
C PRO A 210 -8.80 -14.49 -7.53
N PRO A 211 -8.48 -13.44 -8.30
CA PRO A 211 -9.41 -12.88 -9.25
C PRO A 211 -9.60 -13.82 -10.44
N THR A 212 -10.84 -13.95 -10.92
CA THR A 212 -11.15 -14.74 -12.13
C THR A 212 -10.71 -14.06 -13.43
N ASP A 213 -10.48 -12.74 -13.36
CA ASP A 213 -10.03 -11.91 -14.49
C ASP A 213 -8.88 -11.02 -14.02
N SER A 214 -7.64 -11.48 -14.16
CA SER A 214 -6.45 -10.70 -13.85
C SER A 214 -5.98 -9.98 -15.10
N ARG A 215 -5.98 -8.64 -15.06
CA ARG A 215 -5.47 -7.78 -16.15
C ARG A 215 -4.00 -7.40 -15.98
N LEU A 216 -3.29 -8.03 -15.05
CA LEU A 216 -1.86 -7.78 -14.84
C LEU A 216 -1.08 -8.13 -16.11
N GLY A 217 -0.42 -7.14 -16.69
CA GLY A 217 0.39 -7.34 -17.90
C GLY A 217 -0.38 -7.47 -19.22
N ALA A 218 -1.67 -7.09 -19.28
CA ALA A 218 -2.51 -7.23 -20.49
C ALA A 218 -2.01 -6.43 -21.72
N ASN A 219 -1.17 -5.42 -21.53
CA ASN A 219 -0.54 -4.65 -22.64
C ASN A 219 0.91 -5.08 -22.83
N VAL A 220 1.12 -6.23 -23.48
CA VAL A 220 2.39 -6.97 -23.46
C VAL A 220 3.44 -6.40 -24.42
N PHE A 221 3.07 -5.75 -25.52
CA PHE A 221 4.03 -5.30 -26.53
C PHE A 221 3.83 -3.83 -26.94
N ALA A 222 4.93 -3.10 -27.06
CA ALA A 222 4.99 -1.81 -27.71
C ALA A 222 6.05 -1.88 -28.82
N ASN A 223 5.64 -1.64 -30.07
CA ASN A 223 6.53 -1.68 -31.25
C ASN A 223 7.34 -2.99 -31.43
N GLY A 224 6.76 -4.13 -31.08
CA GLY A 224 7.42 -5.44 -31.21
C GLY A 224 8.32 -5.84 -30.05
N GLU A 225 8.60 -4.93 -29.11
CA GLU A 225 9.38 -5.21 -27.89
C GLU A 225 8.45 -5.25 -26.65
N PRO A 226 8.83 -6.00 -25.61
CA PRO A 226 8.07 -6.02 -24.36
C PRO A 226 7.97 -4.60 -23.76
N SER A 227 6.74 -4.16 -23.47
CA SER A 227 6.50 -2.87 -22.82
C SER A 227 7.11 -2.84 -21.42
N ILE A 228 7.29 -1.65 -20.83
CA ILE A 228 7.69 -1.51 -19.42
C ILE A 228 6.73 -2.26 -18.50
N ALA A 229 5.42 -2.20 -18.76
CA ALA A 229 4.42 -2.96 -18.01
C ALA A 229 4.68 -4.48 -18.10
N ALA A 230 4.89 -5.00 -19.30
CA ALA A 230 5.18 -6.43 -19.51
C ALA A 230 6.44 -6.87 -18.75
N ARG A 231 7.52 -6.09 -18.84
CA ARG A 231 8.77 -6.36 -18.11
C ARG A 231 8.56 -6.29 -16.58
N SER A 232 7.83 -5.28 -16.09
CA SER A 232 7.57 -5.07 -14.67
C SER A 232 6.79 -6.22 -14.02
N TYR A 233 5.81 -6.82 -14.77
CA TYR A 233 5.02 -7.94 -14.26
C TYR A 233 5.64 -9.31 -14.59
N ALA A 234 6.63 -9.37 -15.47
CA ALA A 234 7.35 -10.60 -15.76
C ALA A 234 8.32 -10.99 -14.63
N SER A 235 8.94 -10.01 -13.95
CA SER A 235 9.88 -10.29 -12.88
C SER A 235 9.99 -9.12 -11.87
N PRO A 236 9.75 -9.35 -10.56
CA PRO A 236 9.28 -10.62 -9.97
C PRO A 236 7.84 -10.94 -10.40
N ARG A 237 7.61 -12.18 -10.82
CA ARG A 237 6.26 -12.64 -11.11
C ARG A 237 5.59 -13.08 -9.81
N VAL A 238 4.50 -12.39 -9.43
CA VAL A 238 3.71 -12.68 -8.24
C VAL A 238 2.36 -13.25 -8.65
N ALA A 239 2.00 -14.41 -8.09
CA ALA A 239 0.67 -15.00 -8.18
C ALA A 239 -0.14 -14.67 -6.91
N ALA A 240 -1.47 -14.65 -7.02
CA ALA A 240 -2.31 -14.44 -5.85
C ALA A 240 -2.15 -15.57 -4.81
N GLU A 241 -1.92 -16.79 -5.29
CA GLU A 241 -1.71 -18.01 -4.51
C GLU A 241 -0.39 -17.98 -3.71
N ASP A 242 0.58 -17.16 -4.10
CA ASP A 242 1.82 -16.97 -3.31
C ASP A 242 1.49 -16.51 -1.88
N SER A 243 0.42 -15.71 -1.72
CA SER A 243 -0.06 -15.21 -0.43
C SER A 243 -0.53 -16.32 0.54
N TRP A 244 -0.79 -17.51 0.03
CA TRP A 244 -1.18 -18.66 0.85
C TRP A 244 0.02 -19.32 1.52
N THR A 245 1.21 -19.14 0.95
CA THR A 245 2.43 -19.81 1.41
C THR A 245 2.96 -19.21 2.72
N LEU A 246 3.57 -20.06 3.53
CA LEU A 246 4.24 -19.58 4.74
C LEU A 246 5.45 -18.70 4.40
N ALA A 247 6.15 -19.00 3.30
CA ALA A 247 7.27 -18.18 2.81
C ALA A 247 6.85 -16.74 2.55
N TRP A 248 5.74 -16.51 1.83
CA TRP A 248 5.21 -15.17 1.61
C TRP A 248 4.80 -14.47 2.90
N LYS A 249 4.05 -15.16 3.78
CA LYS A 249 3.56 -14.57 5.03
C LYS A 249 4.68 -14.14 5.96
N LYS A 250 5.78 -14.92 6.01
CA LYS A 250 6.93 -14.68 6.89
C LYS A 250 7.97 -13.72 6.34
N ALA A 251 8.10 -13.64 5.02
CA ALA A 251 9.04 -12.72 4.39
C ALA A 251 8.64 -11.26 4.64
N GLU A 252 9.59 -10.37 4.46
CA GLU A 252 9.32 -8.94 4.34
C GLU A 252 9.38 -8.53 2.87
N ILE A 253 8.20 -8.23 2.30
CA ILE A 253 8.04 -7.68 0.95
C ILE A 253 7.29 -6.35 1.10
N PRO A 254 7.98 -5.26 1.51
CA PRO A 254 7.34 -4.05 2.03
C PRO A 254 6.52 -3.26 1.00
N ALA A 255 6.33 -3.80 -0.17
CA ALA A 255 5.46 -3.27 -1.23
C ALA A 255 4.19 -4.10 -1.43
N ALA A 256 4.10 -5.33 -0.86
CA ALA A 256 3.06 -6.26 -1.30
C ALA A 256 2.53 -7.21 -0.23
N ASN A 257 3.30 -7.58 0.80
CA ASN A 257 2.87 -8.64 1.71
C ASN A 257 2.43 -8.18 3.10
N GLY A 258 2.05 -6.93 3.26
CA GLY A 258 1.42 -6.48 4.49
C GLY A 258 0.14 -7.25 4.78
N HIS A 259 -0.06 -7.63 6.03
CA HIS A 259 -1.25 -8.30 6.53
C HIS A 259 -1.87 -7.46 7.64
N GLY A 260 -3.14 -7.14 7.51
CA GLY A 260 -3.86 -6.34 8.50
C GLY A 260 -5.35 -6.30 8.21
N ASN A 261 -6.07 -5.51 8.98
CA ASN A 261 -7.49 -5.24 8.82
C ASN A 261 -7.75 -3.76 8.53
N ALA A 262 -8.99 -3.42 8.17
CA ALA A 262 -9.33 -2.05 7.82
C ALA A 262 -9.16 -1.08 9.01
N ARG A 263 -9.41 -1.53 10.24
CA ARG A 263 -9.22 -0.74 11.47
C ARG A 263 -7.76 -0.30 11.61
N ALA A 264 -6.83 -1.24 11.47
CA ALA A 264 -5.39 -0.95 11.56
C ALA A 264 -4.97 0.04 10.46
N VAL A 265 -5.39 -0.20 9.21
CA VAL A 265 -5.06 0.68 8.09
C VAL A 265 -5.62 2.08 8.30
N ALA A 266 -6.90 2.23 8.67
CA ALA A 266 -7.52 3.54 8.91
C ALA A 266 -6.84 4.28 10.08
N LYS A 267 -6.54 3.58 11.17
CA LYS A 267 -5.88 4.11 12.38
C LYS A 267 -4.47 4.64 12.07
N ILE A 268 -3.69 3.89 11.29
CA ILE A 268 -2.36 4.33 10.86
C ILE A 268 -2.45 5.58 9.99
N HIS A 269 -3.39 5.63 9.05
CA HIS A 269 -3.55 6.78 8.15
C HIS A 269 -4.27 7.96 8.81
N ALA A 270 -4.94 7.77 9.95
CA ALA A 270 -5.46 8.87 10.76
C ALA A 270 -4.35 9.85 11.18
N VAL A 271 -3.11 9.35 11.37
CA VAL A 271 -1.93 10.19 11.62
C VAL A 271 -1.74 11.21 10.50
N LEU A 272 -1.83 10.80 9.25
CA LEU A 272 -1.71 11.71 8.10
C LEU A 272 -2.93 12.63 7.99
N ALA A 273 -4.15 12.10 8.19
CA ALA A 273 -5.38 12.87 8.16
C ALA A 273 -5.41 13.98 9.22
N ASN A 274 -4.78 13.75 10.37
CA ASN A 274 -4.72 14.68 11.50
C ASN A 274 -3.35 15.38 11.64
N TYR A 275 -2.67 15.60 10.52
CA TYR A 275 -1.43 16.40 10.47
C TYR A 275 -0.30 15.90 11.36
N GLY A 276 -0.09 14.59 11.37
CA GLY A 276 1.05 13.92 12.00
C GLY A 276 0.80 13.32 13.37
N GLU A 277 -0.43 13.46 13.91
CA GLU A 277 -0.80 12.94 15.23
C GLU A 277 -2.16 12.23 15.17
N SER A 278 -2.34 11.17 15.94
CA SER A 278 -3.63 10.52 16.14
C SER A 278 -3.73 9.96 17.55
N ASN A 279 -4.86 10.21 18.21
CA ASN A 279 -5.14 9.77 19.60
C ASN A 279 -4.00 10.09 20.60
N GLY A 280 -3.42 11.27 20.47
CA GLY A 280 -2.32 11.73 21.34
C GLY A 280 -0.94 11.12 21.01
N VAL A 281 -0.85 10.33 19.94
CA VAL A 281 0.41 9.76 19.45
C VAL A 281 0.88 10.55 18.23
N ARG A 282 1.96 11.30 18.38
CA ARG A 282 2.61 12.02 17.29
C ARG A 282 3.68 11.15 16.65
N LEU A 283 3.54 10.90 15.35
CA LEU A 283 4.54 10.20 14.55
C LEU A 283 5.31 11.13 13.62
N LEU A 284 4.70 12.23 13.18
CA LEU A 284 5.28 13.20 12.25
C LEU A 284 5.04 14.62 12.72
N SER A 285 5.88 15.54 12.31
CA SER A 285 5.57 16.97 12.35
C SER A 285 4.40 17.29 11.40
N GLU A 286 3.71 18.40 11.64
CA GLU A 286 2.66 18.88 10.76
C GLU A 286 3.20 19.18 9.35
N GLU A 287 4.42 19.72 9.25
CA GLU A 287 5.09 20.03 7.99
C GLU A 287 5.26 18.76 7.14
N THR A 288 5.83 17.70 7.72
CA THR A 288 6.02 16.42 7.04
C THR A 288 4.68 15.78 6.68
N ALA A 289 3.70 15.80 7.56
CA ALA A 289 2.37 15.26 7.25
C ALA A 289 1.67 16.00 6.11
N ARG A 290 1.84 17.33 5.99
CA ARG A 290 1.30 18.13 4.88
C ARG A 290 2.03 17.89 3.57
N SER A 291 3.31 17.57 3.61
CA SER A 291 4.15 17.38 2.42
C SER A 291 3.67 16.25 1.52
N VAL A 292 2.97 15.24 2.06
CA VAL A 292 2.42 14.12 1.26
C VAL A 292 1.37 14.58 0.24
N MET A 293 0.75 15.74 0.44
CA MET A 293 -0.27 16.31 -0.44
C MET A 293 0.33 17.18 -1.55
N VAL A 294 1.67 17.34 -1.58
CA VAL A 294 2.37 18.17 -2.58
C VAL A 294 2.83 17.26 -3.72
N PRO A 295 2.38 17.49 -4.98
CA PRO A 295 2.84 16.73 -6.12
C PRO A 295 4.37 16.84 -6.32
N ARG A 296 5.04 15.70 -6.41
CA ARG A 296 6.47 15.60 -6.74
C ARG A 296 6.69 15.27 -8.22
N ILE A 297 5.85 14.41 -8.77
CA ILE A 297 5.88 14.02 -10.18
C ILE A 297 4.47 13.68 -10.66
N SER A 298 4.19 14.08 -11.90
CA SER A 298 2.93 13.72 -12.57
C SER A 298 3.22 13.31 -14.01
N GLY A 299 2.45 12.39 -14.54
CA GLY A 299 2.63 11.93 -15.92
C GLY A 299 1.89 10.63 -16.21
N PHE A 300 2.13 10.09 -17.41
CA PHE A 300 1.60 8.80 -17.79
C PHE A 300 2.44 7.67 -17.19
N ASP A 301 1.86 6.89 -16.29
CA ASP A 301 2.52 5.74 -15.68
C ASP A 301 2.58 4.58 -16.69
N LYS A 302 3.81 4.18 -17.04
CA LYS A 302 4.08 3.18 -18.09
C LYS A 302 3.68 1.76 -17.69
N THR A 303 3.54 1.49 -16.38
CA THR A 303 3.12 0.19 -15.85
C THR A 303 1.61 0.13 -15.64
N LEU A 304 1.00 1.19 -15.08
CA LEU A 304 -0.45 1.26 -14.84
C LEU A 304 -1.24 1.64 -16.10
N GLY A 305 -0.60 2.29 -17.09
CA GLY A 305 -1.26 2.70 -18.33
C GLY A 305 -2.25 3.86 -18.17
N MET A 306 -2.03 4.74 -17.19
CA MET A 306 -2.93 5.85 -16.87
C MET A 306 -2.16 7.09 -16.41
N GLN A 307 -2.82 8.26 -16.44
CA GLN A 307 -2.27 9.47 -15.86
C GLN A 307 -2.29 9.38 -14.34
N VAL A 308 -1.17 9.75 -13.72
CA VAL A 308 -1.00 9.75 -12.26
C VAL A 308 -0.39 11.07 -11.80
N SER A 309 -0.60 11.37 -10.53
CA SER A 309 0.14 12.36 -9.77
C SER A 309 0.56 11.73 -8.44
N TYR A 310 1.85 11.82 -8.11
CA TYR A 310 2.38 11.29 -6.86
C TYR A 310 2.93 12.41 -5.99
N GLY A 311 2.55 12.39 -4.70
CA GLY A 311 3.24 13.11 -3.62
C GLY A 311 4.44 12.29 -3.13
N LEU A 312 4.80 12.40 -1.87
CA LEU A 312 5.85 11.53 -1.30
C LEU A 312 5.28 10.11 -1.09
N GLY A 313 5.32 9.32 -2.16
CA GLY A 313 4.85 7.94 -2.24
C GLY A 313 3.37 7.80 -2.60
N PHE A 314 2.50 8.63 -2.08
CA PHE A 314 1.04 8.52 -2.25
C PHE A 314 0.56 8.98 -3.62
N GLY A 315 -0.46 8.31 -4.16
CA GLY A 315 -1.23 8.81 -5.27
C GLY A 315 -2.08 10.01 -4.84
N LEU A 316 -2.18 11.02 -5.70
CA LEU A 316 -2.91 12.25 -5.41
C LEU A 316 -4.09 12.44 -6.35
N ILE A 317 -5.21 12.88 -5.79
CA ILE A 317 -6.33 13.45 -6.53
C ILE A 317 -6.37 14.94 -6.20
N PRO A 318 -6.06 15.81 -7.16
CA PRO A 318 -6.10 17.26 -6.93
C PRO A 318 -7.52 17.77 -6.73
N ALA A 319 -7.65 18.88 -5.99
CA ALA A 319 -8.91 19.58 -5.83
C ALA A 319 -9.26 20.36 -7.11
N GLU A 320 -9.94 19.71 -8.05
CA GLU A 320 -10.46 20.34 -9.27
C GLU A 320 -11.97 20.12 -9.38
N ASN A 321 -12.70 21.12 -9.89
CA ASN A 321 -14.14 20.99 -10.18
C ASN A 321 -14.97 20.48 -8.97
N ASN A 322 -14.80 21.07 -7.79
CA ASN A 322 -15.43 20.65 -6.52
C ASN A 322 -15.06 19.25 -6.03
N ARG A 323 -13.98 18.65 -6.54
CA ARG A 323 -13.45 17.40 -6.01
C ARG A 323 -12.61 17.67 -4.76
N ARG A 324 -12.61 16.68 -3.85
CA ARG A 324 -11.75 16.71 -2.66
C ARG A 324 -10.30 16.53 -3.06
N ARG A 325 -9.39 17.19 -2.36
CA ARG A 325 -7.96 16.92 -2.44
C ARG A 325 -7.66 15.69 -1.57
N LEU A 326 -7.25 14.60 -2.20
CA LEU A 326 -7.03 13.33 -1.52
C LEU A 326 -5.63 12.82 -1.78
N CYS A 327 -5.04 12.16 -0.78
CA CYS A 327 -3.99 11.18 -1.03
C CYS A 327 -4.51 9.78 -0.74
N PHE A 328 -4.04 8.80 -1.52
CA PHE A 328 -4.59 7.46 -1.47
C PHE A 328 -3.57 6.41 -1.93
N TRP A 329 -3.88 5.17 -1.62
CA TRP A 329 -3.28 4.01 -2.26
C TRP A 329 -4.24 2.83 -2.25
N GLY A 330 -4.02 1.88 -3.18
CA GLY A 330 -4.80 0.66 -3.26
C GLY A 330 -3.93 -0.56 -3.44
N GLY A 331 -4.47 -1.72 -3.09
CA GLY A 331 -3.85 -3.02 -3.29
C GLY A 331 -4.49 -3.82 -4.42
N TRP A 332 -3.71 -4.70 -5.04
CA TRP A 332 -4.25 -5.66 -5.98
C TRP A 332 -5.37 -6.46 -5.32
N GLY A 333 -6.51 -6.52 -5.97
CA GLY A 333 -7.70 -7.17 -5.45
C GLY A 333 -8.75 -6.25 -4.85
N GLY A 334 -8.40 -4.99 -4.45
CA GLY A 334 -9.40 -4.01 -4.05
C GLY A 334 -9.18 -3.30 -2.72
N SER A 335 -8.23 -3.74 -1.87
CA SER A 335 -7.95 -3.03 -0.62
C SER A 335 -7.55 -1.58 -0.87
N SER A 336 -7.88 -0.68 0.04
CA SER A 336 -7.62 0.75 -0.13
C SER A 336 -7.41 1.49 1.18
N ALA A 337 -6.62 2.58 1.09
CA ALA A 337 -6.47 3.62 2.09
C ALA A 337 -6.66 4.96 1.40
N ILE A 338 -7.56 5.80 1.93
CA ILE A 338 -7.88 7.11 1.38
C ILE A 338 -7.82 8.12 2.52
N ILE A 339 -7.11 9.22 2.31
CA ILE A 339 -6.87 10.26 3.31
C ILE A 339 -7.30 11.61 2.75
N ASP A 340 -8.10 12.33 3.51
CA ASP A 340 -8.48 13.72 3.28
C ASP A 340 -8.07 14.55 4.51
N GLN A 341 -7.01 15.32 4.38
CA GLN A 341 -6.52 16.18 5.45
C GLN A 341 -7.44 17.37 5.72
N ASP A 342 -8.11 17.89 4.68
CA ASP A 342 -8.96 19.07 4.82
C ASP A 342 -10.19 18.77 5.72
N HIS A 343 -10.67 17.52 5.70
CA HIS A 343 -11.78 17.05 6.55
C HIS A 343 -11.33 16.14 7.69
N ARG A 344 -10.04 15.85 7.82
CA ARG A 344 -9.46 14.97 8.85
C ARG A 344 -10.14 13.60 8.87
N ILE A 345 -10.24 12.98 7.69
CA ILE A 345 -10.85 11.66 7.53
C ILE A 345 -9.86 10.68 6.90
N SER A 346 -9.82 9.46 7.45
CA SER A 346 -9.15 8.30 6.86
C SER A 346 -10.17 7.19 6.64
N ILE A 347 -10.16 6.61 5.45
CA ILE A 347 -11.09 5.55 5.05
C ILE A 347 -10.27 4.35 4.60
N SER A 348 -10.57 3.17 5.13
CA SER A 348 -9.96 1.93 4.70
C SER A 348 -11.01 0.85 4.43
N TYR A 349 -10.75 0.10 3.37
CA TYR A 349 -11.49 -1.10 3.00
C TYR A 349 -10.51 -2.22 2.72
N VAL A 350 -10.77 -3.40 3.30
CA VAL A 350 -9.94 -4.59 3.18
C VAL A 350 -10.83 -5.80 2.97
N MET A 351 -10.46 -6.71 2.06
CA MET A 351 -11.28 -7.84 1.67
C MET A 351 -10.41 -9.06 1.31
N ASN A 352 -11.00 -10.25 1.24
CA ASN A 352 -10.31 -11.45 0.78
C ASN A 352 -10.67 -11.88 -0.65
N LYS A 353 -11.82 -11.50 -1.21
CA LYS A 353 -12.15 -11.80 -2.60
C LYS A 353 -11.56 -10.73 -3.51
N MET A 354 -10.56 -11.14 -4.30
CA MET A 354 -9.83 -10.20 -5.16
C MET A 354 -10.61 -9.85 -6.43
N HIS A 355 -10.50 -8.58 -6.83
CA HIS A 355 -10.83 -8.11 -8.17
C HIS A 355 -9.56 -8.00 -9.03
N GLY A 356 -9.67 -8.05 -10.34
CA GLY A 356 -8.51 -8.04 -11.25
C GLY A 356 -7.74 -6.71 -11.34
N GLY A 357 -8.27 -5.62 -10.76
CA GLY A 357 -7.68 -4.27 -10.82
C GLY A 357 -6.61 -3.99 -9.77
N LEU A 358 -5.76 -2.99 -10.05
CA LEU A 358 -4.67 -2.55 -9.15
C LEU A 358 -4.98 -1.27 -8.37
N THR A 359 -5.97 -0.48 -8.81
CA THR A 359 -6.23 0.88 -8.33
C THR A 359 -7.53 1.01 -7.56
N GLY A 360 -7.98 -0.08 -6.94
CA GLY A 360 -9.29 -0.17 -6.32
C GLY A 360 -10.37 -0.59 -7.31
N ASP A 361 -11.60 -0.73 -6.83
CA ASP A 361 -12.75 -1.15 -7.60
C ASP A 361 -14.06 -0.52 -7.06
N GLU A 362 -15.18 -0.87 -7.70
CA GLU A 362 -16.51 -0.32 -7.37
C GLU A 362 -16.93 -0.54 -5.91
N ARG A 363 -16.44 -1.62 -5.24
CA ARG A 363 -16.77 -1.94 -3.84
C ARG A 363 -16.20 -0.89 -2.88
N GLY A 364 -14.89 -0.68 -2.96
CA GLY A 364 -14.19 0.34 -2.17
C GLY A 364 -14.63 1.76 -2.54
N TYR A 365 -14.96 1.99 -3.84
CA TYR A 365 -15.47 3.26 -4.28
C TYR A 365 -16.86 3.60 -3.70
N ALA A 366 -17.78 2.63 -3.64
CA ALA A 366 -19.09 2.83 -3.03
C ALA A 366 -18.96 3.17 -1.53
N ILE A 367 -18.08 2.46 -0.82
CA ILE A 367 -17.77 2.70 0.60
C ILE A 367 -17.22 4.11 0.82
N SER A 368 -16.20 4.50 0.05
CA SER A 368 -15.59 5.82 0.20
C SER A 368 -16.56 6.97 -0.14
N LYS A 369 -17.39 6.78 -1.17
CA LYS A 369 -18.43 7.72 -1.53
C LYS A 369 -19.44 7.91 -0.41
N ALA A 370 -19.90 6.83 0.23
CA ALA A 370 -20.81 6.87 1.37
C ALA A 370 -20.18 7.59 2.56
N ALA A 371 -18.91 7.27 2.89
CA ALA A 371 -18.20 7.94 3.97
C ALA A 371 -18.03 9.44 3.74
N PHE A 372 -17.68 9.86 2.53
CA PHE A 372 -17.58 11.28 2.20
C PHE A 372 -18.92 12.01 2.21
N ALA A 373 -20.01 11.37 1.80
CA ALA A 373 -21.35 11.96 1.88
C ALA A 373 -21.75 12.25 3.33
N SER A 374 -21.36 11.38 4.26
CA SER A 374 -21.64 11.53 5.70
C SER A 374 -20.89 12.70 6.35
N VAL A 375 -19.84 13.26 5.73
CA VAL A 375 -19.04 14.37 6.28
C VAL A 375 -19.51 15.74 5.79
N VAL A 376 -20.22 15.80 4.68
CA VAL A 376 -20.64 17.06 4.02
C VAL A 376 -22.08 17.46 4.39
N SER A 377 -22.83 16.54 5.01
CA SER A 377 -24.22 16.76 5.42
C SER A 377 -24.32 17.43 6.83
#